data_1a6626e184bae60a6a5a10124ecd95d0
#
_entry.id   1a6626e184bae60a6a5a10124ecd95d0
#
_cell.length_a   1.000
_cell.length_b   1.000
_cell.length_c   1.000
_cell.angle_alpha   90.00
_cell.angle_beta   90.00
_cell.angle_gamma   90.00
#
_symmetry.space_group_name_H-M   'P 1'
#
loop_
_entity.id
_entity.type
_entity.pdbx_description
1 polymer ?
#
loop_
_entity_poly.entity_id
_entity_poly.type
_entity_poly.pdbx_seq_one_letter_code
_entity_poly.pdbx_strand_id
1 'polypeptide(L)'
;MIDKIIARGEELKTLQGHDRLQYLVDIAKEVKPLSDDEKIEDNKIRGCASNLWVVGEKNADGTMNYRHDGDAFITKGTAKIIIDIVNGEKATDISKLQLDDFKHLGIRELLTMQRQVGFASLIEKIIKFFEKRNEKTPPFPDAGRTSF
;
A
#
# COMPACT_ATOMS: atom_id res chain seq x y z
N MET A 1 14.00 -5.23 -3.49
CA MET A 1 12.92 -4.88 -2.56
C MET A 1 12.65 -5.93 -1.49
N ILE A 2 12.77 -7.19 -1.80
CA ILE A 2 12.57 -8.24 -0.80
C ILE A 2 13.50 -8.05 0.38
N ASP A 3 14.73 -7.62 0.13
CA ASP A 3 15.67 -7.32 1.21
C ASP A 3 15.16 -6.23 2.15
N LYS A 4 14.47 -5.23 1.62
CA LYS A 4 13.86 -4.17 2.43
C LYS A 4 12.73 -4.71 3.28
N ILE A 5 11.94 -5.62 2.73
CA ILE A 5 10.84 -6.25 3.45
C ILE A 5 11.40 -7.08 4.62
N ILE A 6 12.40 -7.89 4.35
CA ILE A 6 13.03 -8.72 5.36
C ILE A 6 13.68 -7.87 6.45
N ALA A 7 14.41 -6.83 6.06
CA ALA A 7 15.05 -5.93 7.01
C ALA A 7 14.02 -5.24 7.92
N ARG A 8 12.91 -4.80 7.33
CA ARG A 8 11.85 -4.15 8.09
C ARG A 8 11.20 -5.13 9.06
N GLY A 9 11.03 -6.39 8.61
CA GLY A 9 10.50 -7.45 9.47
C GLY A 9 11.40 -7.73 10.65
N GLU A 10 12.71 -7.72 10.43
CA GLU A 10 13.69 -7.91 11.52
C GLU A 10 13.61 -6.79 12.55
N GLU A 11 13.45 -5.55 12.10
CA GLU A 11 13.25 -4.41 12.99
C GLU A 11 11.99 -4.58 13.85
N LEU A 12 10.90 -5.01 13.20
CA LEU A 12 9.62 -5.17 13.89
C LEU A 12 9.67 -6.31 14.93
N LYS A 13 10.49 -7.32 14.70
CA LYS A 13 10.65 -8.43 15.64
C LYS A 13 11.29 -8.00 16.95
N THR A 14 12.03 -6.90 16.98
CA THR A 14 12.62 -6.39 18.20
C THR A 14 11.58 -5.84 19.16
N LEU A 15 10.37 -5.59 18.67
CA LEU A 15 9.26 -5.10 19.49
C LEU A 15 8.39 -6.27 19.93
N GLN A 16 7.95 -6.24 21.18
CA GLN A 16 7.06 -7.26 21.73
C GLN A 16 5.60 -6.87 21.48
N GLY A 17 4.73 -7.84 21.22
CA GLY A 17 3.31 -7.71 20.96
C GLY A 17 2.66 -6.32 21.09
N HIS A 18 2.44 -5.87 22.33
CA HIS A 18 1.79 -4.58 22.57
C HIS A 18 2.63 -3.41 22.02
N ASP A 19 3.94 -3.50 22.10
CA ASP A 19 4.83 -2.44 21.61
C ASP A 19 4.78 -2.34 20.08
N ARG A 20 4.54 -3.45 19.38
CA ARG A 20 4.36 -3.40 17.90
C ARG A 20 3.10 -2.63 17.55
N LEU A 21 2.00 -2.87 18.26
CA LEU A 21 0.76 -2.14 18.01
C LEU A 21 0.93 -0.67 18.31
N GLN A 22 1.60 -0.34 19.40
CA GLN A 22 1.88 1.06 19.73
C GLN A 22 2.77 1.71 18.67
N TYR A 23 3.74 0.98 18.16
CA TYR A 23 4.58 1.47 17.08
C TYR A 23 3.77 1.82 15.83
N LEU A 24 2.81 0.96 15.47
CA LEU A 24 1.94 1.23 14.31
C LEU A 24 1.13 2.51 14.52
N VAL A 25 0.62 2.73 15.72
CA VAL A 25 -0.10 3.95 16.07
C VAL A 25 0.81 5.16 15.95
N ASP A 26 2.03 5.04 16.46
CA ASP A 26 2.98 6.16 16.48
C ASP A 26 3.38 6.58 15.07
N ILE A 27 3.69 5.63 14.19
CA ILE A 27 4.08 5.97 12.81
C ILE A 27 2.89 6.48 12.00
N ALA A 28 1.67 6.06 12.35
CA ALA A 28 0.47 6.56 11.68
C ALA A 28 0.34 8.07 11.84
N LYS A 29 0.81 8.60 12.96
CA LYS A 29 0.73 10.04 13.22
C LYS A 29 1.67 10.86 12.32
N GLU A 30 2.64 10.19 11.69
CA GLU A 30 3.57 10.84 10.76
C GLU A 30 3.00 10.96 9.35
N VAL A 31 1.89 10.29 9.07
CA VAL A 31 1.29 10.28 7.73
C VAL A 31 0.60 11.61 7.48
N LYS A 32 0.94 12.24 6.35
CA LYS A 32 0.32 13.51 5.96
C LYS A 32 -1.06 13.24 5.38
N PRO A 33 -2.07 14.02 5.77
CA PRO A 33 -3.44 13.82 5.26
C PRO A 33 -3.51 14.01 3.76
N LEU A 34 -4.41 13.25 3.13
CA LEU A 34 -4.80 13.48 1.74
C LEU A 34 -5.88 14.56 1.71
N SER A 35 -6.02 15.24 0.57
CA SER A 35 -7.09 16.19 0.37
C SER A 35 -8.42 15.46 0.21
N ASP A 36 -9.54 16.17 0.37
CA ASP A 36 -10.87 15.60 0.15
C ASP A 36 -11.03 15.11 -1.28
N ASP A 37 -10.43 15.81 -2.26
CA ASP A 37 -10.47 15.41 -3.66
C ASP A 37 -9.77 14.07 -3.91
N GLU A 38 -8.86 13.69 -3.04
CA GLU A 38 -8.11 12.44 -3.14
C GLU A 38 -8.77 11.30 -2.36
N LYS A 39 -9.66 11.61 -1.43
CA LYS A 39 -10.36 10.61 -0.61
C LYS A 39 -11.65 10.17 -1.30
N ILE A 40 -11.50 9.62 -2.50
CA ILE A 40 -12.62 9.21 -3.33
C ILE A 40 -12.65 7.69 -3.43
N GLU A 41 -13.76 7.17 -3.90
CA GLU A 41 -14.01 5.73 -3.98
C GLU A 41 -12.94 5.00 -4.81
N ASP A 42 -12.48 5.61 -5.91
CA ASP A 42 -11.48 5.00 -6.78
C ASP A 42 -10.13 4.79 -6.08
N ASN A 43 -9.84 5.59 -5.07
CA ASN A 43 -8.59 5.51 -4.30
C ASN A 43 -8.71 4.67 -3.03
N LYS A 44 -9.92 4.19 -2.75
CA LYS A 44 -10.20 3.46 -1.52
C LYS A 44 -9.77 2.01 -1.64
N ILE A 45 -9.17 1.50 -0.57
CA ILE A 45 -8.81 0.09 -0.47
C ILE A 45 -10.02 -0.70 -0.02
N ARG A 46 -10.42 -1.68 -0.81
CA ARG A 46 -11.59 -2.49 -0.50
C ARG A 46 -11.27 -3.54 0.55
N GLY A 47 -12.28 -3.91 1.31
CA GLY A 47 -12.16 -4.96 2.32
C GLY A 47 -11.61 -4.51 3.65
N CYS A 48 -11.28 -3.24 3.80
CA CYS A 48 -10.86 -2.69 5.10
C CYS A 48 -12.08 -2.40 5.97
N ALA A 49 -11.97 -2.69 7.25
CA ALA A 49 -13.01 -2.36 8.22
C ALA A 49 -13.15 -0.84 8.39
N SER A 50 -12.04 -0.13 8.27
CA SER A 50 -12.01 1.33 8.30
C SER A 50 -11.64 1.84 6.90
N ASN A 51 -11.84 3.13 6.67
CA ASN A 51 -11.48 3.72 5.38
C ASN A 51 -9.97 3.86 5.25
N LEU A 52 -9.47 3.51 4.08
CA LEU A 52 -8.07 3.68 3.72
C LEU A 52 -8.03 4.06 2.25
N TRP A 53 -7.35 5.15 1.93
CA TRP A 53 -7.19 5.64 0.55
C TRP A 53 -5.72 5.68 0.20
N VAL A 54 -5.40 5.31 -1.04
CA VAL A 54 -4.03 5.34 -1.55
C VAL A 54 -4.04 6.00 -2.91
N VAL A 55 -3.14 6.94 -3.11
CA VAL A 55 -2.89 7.55 -4.42
C VAL A 55 -1.45 7.26 -4.81
N GLY A 56 -1.22 7.04 -6.09
CA GLY A 56 0.12 6.75 -6.59
C GLY A 56 0.44 7.59 -7.80
N GLU A 57 1.68 8.02 -7.88
CA GLU A 57 2.19 8.79 -9.01
C GLU A 57 3.51 8.17 -9.47
N LYS A 58 3.68 8.13 -10.78
CA LYS A 58 4.92 7.64 -11.38
C LYS A 58 5.79 8.82 -11.69
N ASN A 59 7.01 8.80 -11.15
CA ASN A 59 7.99 9.87 -11.39
C ASN A 59 8.58 9.72 -12.80
N ALA A 60 9.26 10.77 -13.26
CA ALA A 60 9.86 10.80 -14.60
C ALA A 60 10.86 9.65 -14.81
N ASP A 61 11.54 9.23 -13.74
CA ASP A 61 12.54 8.14 -13.82
C ASP A 61 11.93 6.74 -13.69
N GLY A 62 10.60 6.65 -13.63
CA GLY A 62 9.91 5.35 -13.52
C GLY A 62 9.70 4.86 -12.10
N THR A 63 10.19 5.57 -11.10
CA THR A 63 9.94 5.21 -9.71
C THR A 63 8.56 5.68 -9.28
N MET A 64 8.03 5.04 -8.24
CA MET A 64 6.69 5.36 -7.74
C MET A 64 6.74 6.19 -6.47
N ASN A 65 5.75 7.04 -6.33
CA ASN A 65 5.50 7.77 -5.09
C ASN A 65 4.05 7.58 -4.69
N TYR A 66 3.83 6.87 -3.59
CA TYR A 66 2.49 6.64 -3.05
C TYR A 66 2.27 7.52 -1.84
N ARG A 67 1.04 7.99 -1.70
CA ARG A 67 0.57 8.71 -0.51
C ARG A 67 -0.71 8.04 -0.05
N HIS A 68 -1.01 8.12 1.22
CA HIS A 68 -2.20 7.46 1.76
C HIS A 68 -2.74 8.20 2.97
N ASP A 69 -3.97 7.86 3.33
CA ASP A 69 -4.63 8.36 4.52
C ASP A 69 -5.67 7.34 4.95
N GLY A 70 -6.08 7.40 6.19
CA GLY A 70 -7.08 6.46 6.72
C GLY A 70 -7.66 6.93 8.03
N ASP A 71 -8.77 6.31 8.42
CA ASP A 71 -9.53 6.69 9.61
C ASP A 71 -9.00 6.03 10.89
N ALA A 72 -8.30 4.91 10.77
CA ALA A 72 -7.83 4.16 11.95
C ALA A 72 -6.30 4.13 11.98
N PHE A 73 -5.75 4.36 13.17
CA PHE A 73 -4.29 4.44 13.34
C PHE A 73 -3.58 3.13 12.99
N ILE A 74 -4.12 1.99 13.41
CA ILE A 74 -3.48 0.69 13.13
C ILE A 74 -3.43 0.45 11.62
N THR A 75 -4.54 0.71 10.91
CA THR A 75 -4.60 0.55 9.46
C THR A 75 -3.63 1.49 8.76
N LYS A 76 -3.62 2.75 9.20
CA LYS A 76 -2.77 3.77 8.59
C LYS A 76 -1.29 3.50 8.83
N GLY A 77 -0.93 3.04 10.02
CA GLY A 77 0.45 2.69 10.36
C GLY A 77 0.94 1.45 9.60
N THR A 78 0.08 0.45 9.48
CA THR A 78 0.38 -0.75 8.71
C THR A 78 0.64 -0.39 7.24
N ALA A 79 -0.22 0.46 6.69
CA ALA A 79 -0.06 0.93 5.30
C ALA A 79 1.24 1.70 5.13
N LYS A 80 1.62 2.50 6.11
CA LYS A 80 2.87 3.27 6.04
C LYS A 80 4.08 2.38 5.88
N ILE A 81 4.13 1.26 6.61
CA ILE A 81 5.24 0.32 6.50
C ILE A 81 5.39 -0.18 5.06
N ILE A 82 4.27 -0.57 4.44
CA ILE A 82 4.28 -1.09 3.08
C ILE A 82 4.67 0.01 2.09
N ILE A 83 4.08 1.18 2.25
CA ILE A 83 4.32 2.30 1.33
C ILE A 83 5.76 2.79 1.41
N ASP A 84 6.34 2.83 2.61
CA ASP A 84 7.74 3.22 2.77
C ASP A 84 8.70 2.24 2.08
N ILE A 85 8.31 0.97 1.99
CA ILE A 85 9.13 -0.04 1.30
C ILE A 85 9.12 0.20 -0.22
N VAL A 86 7.95 0.48 -0.79
CA VAL A 86 7.80 0.58 -2.25
C VAL A 86 8.07 1.97 -2.80
N ASN A 87 8.00 3.01 -1.98
CA ASN A 87 8.28 4.36 -2.46
C ASN A 87 9.73 4.49 -2.92
N GLY A 88 9.92 5.09 -4.08
CA GLY A 88 11.24 5.24 -4.67
C GLY A 88 11.69 4.05 -5.47
N GLU A 89 10.92 2.96 -5.50
CA GLU A 89 11.22 1.78 -6.30
C GLU A 89 10.56 1.91 -7.67
N LYS A 90 11.14 1.25 -8.67
CA LYS A 90 10.60 1.34 -10.03
C LYS A 90 9.27 0.59 -10.12
N ALA A 91 8.33 1.15 -10.88
CA ALA A 91 7.03 0.55 -11.09
C ALA A 91 7.15 -0.89 -11.60
N THR A 92 8.11 -1.15 -12.50
CA THR A 92 8.33 -2.48 -13.04
C THR A 92 8.80 -3.47 -11.98
N ASP A 93 9.61 -3.02 -11.02
CA ASP A 93 10.08 -3.88 -9.93
C ASP A 93 8.96 -4.16 -8.94
N ILE A 94 8.15 -3.16 -8.64
CA ILE A 94 6.99 -3.33 -7.75
C ILE A 94 6.01 -4.35 -8.34
N SER A 95 5.79 -4.30 -9.65
CA SER A 95 4.85 -5.21 -10.32
C SER A 95 5.27 -6.68 -10.25
N LYS A 96 6.52 -6.95 -9.96
CA LYS A 96 7.04 -8.32 -9.83
C LYS A 96 6.87 -8.90 -8.43
N LEU A 97 6.51 -8.07 -7.45
CA LEU A 97 6.26 -8.55 -6.10
C LEU A 97 5.00 -9.39 -6.04
N GLN A 98 4.95 -10.27 -5.07
CA GLN A 98 3.79 -11.08 -4.77
C GLN A 98 3.34 -10.81 -3.34
N LEU A 99 2.06 -11.04 -3.07
CA LEU A 99 1.53 -10.87 -1.72
C LEU A 99 2.35 -11.67 -0.71
N ASP A 100 2.75 -12.87 -1.06
CA ASP A 100 3.49 -13.76 -0.18
C ASP A 100 4.85 -13.18 0.25
N ASP A 101 5.44 -12.29 -0.55
CA ASP A 101 6.73 -11.67 -0.21
C ASP A 101 6.62 -10.86 1.07
N PHE A 102 5.46 -10.32 1.37
CA PHE A 102 5.23 -9.45 2.53
C PHE A 102 5.06 -10.23 3.84
N LYS A 103 5.00 -11.56 3.78
CA LYS A 103 4.95 -12.38 5.00
C LYS A 103 6.18 -12.15 5.89
N HIS A 104 7.28 -11.76 5.28
CA HIS A 104 8.53 -11.48 6.02
C HIS A 104 8.42 -10.30 6.97
N LEU A 105 7.39 -9.47 6.84
CA LEU A 105 7.16 -8.38 7.78
C LEU A 105 6.73 -8.88 9.15
N GLY A 106 6.07 -10.04 9.22
CA GLY A 106 5.67 -10.64 10.48
C GLY A 106 4.62 -9.87 11.25
N ILE A 107 3.81 -9.05 10.56
CA ILE A 107 2.78 -8.24 11.24
C ILE A 107 1.37 -8.79 11.07
N ARG A 108 1.22 -9.82 10.26
CA ARG A 108 -0.10 -10.37 9.96
C ARG A 108 -0.82 -10.85 11.22
N GLU A 109 -0.12 -11.52 12.12
CA GLU A 109 -0.71 -12.01 13.36
C GLU A 109 -1.17 -10.90 14.31
N LEU A 110 -0.73 -9.67 14.10
CA LEU A 110 -1.16 -8.54 14.91
C LEU A 110 -2.50 -7.98 14.46
N LEU A 111 -2.97 -8.42 13.32
CA LEU A 111 -4.16 -7.85 12.68
C LEU A 111 -5.36 -8.76 12.86
N THR A 112 -6.54 -8.17 13.05
CA THR A 112 -7.80 -8.92 12.99
C THR A 112 -7.98 -9.47 11.59
N MET A 113 -8.89 -10.45 11.43
CA MET A 113 -9.18 -11.03 10.12
C MET A 113 -9.55 -9.95 9.09
N GLN A 114 -10.40 -9.00 9.49
CA GLN A 114 -10.80 -7.93 8.58
C GLN A 114 -9.62 -7.06 8.17
N ARG A 115 -8.72 -6.76 9.11
CA ARG A 115 -7.53 -5.96 8.79
C ARG A 115 -6.55 -6.73 7.93
N GLN A 116 -6.49 -8.05 8.08
CA GLN A 116 -5.66 -8.89 7.21
C GLN A 116 -6.15 -8.83 5.77
N VAL A 117 -7.48 -8.83 5.57
CA VAL A 117 -8.08 -8.69 4.24
C VAL A 117 -7.70 -7.34 3.64
N GLY A 118 -7.82 -6.26 4.43
CA GLY A 118 -7.43 -4.93 3.97
C GLY A 118 -5.94 -4.82 3.65
N PHE A 119 -5.11 -5.46 4.45
CA PHE A 119 -3.66 -5.52 4.25
C PHE A 119 -3.33 -6.18 2.90
N ALA A 120 -3.95 -7.33 2.63
CA ALA A 120 -3.77 -8.03 1.36
C ALA A 120 -4.27 -7.20 0.18
N SER A 121 -5.43 -6.56 0.33
CA SER A 121 -6.00 -5.70 -0.72
C SER A 121 -5.10 -4.51 -1.03
N LEU A 122 -4.50 -3.91 0.00
CA LEU A 122 -3.56 -2.80 -0.18
C LEU A 122 -2.35 -3.25 -0.99
N ILE A 123 -1.75 -4.36 -0.61
CA ILE A 123 -0.57 -4.88 -1.29
C ILE A 123 -0.89 -5.19 -2.74
N GLU A 124 -2.01 -5.86 -3.00
CA GLU A 124 -2.42 -6.19 -4.35
C GLU A 124 -2.68 -4.95 -5.20
N LYS A 125 -3.30 -3.94 -4.60
CA LYS A 125 -3.54 -2.68 -5.32
C LYS A 125 -2.22 -2.00 -5.70
N ILE A 126 -1.26 -2.00 -4.79
CA ILE A 126 0.05 -1.40 -5.05
C ILE A 126 0.78 -2.17 -6.16
N ILE A 127 0.78 -3.49 -6.10
CA ILE A 127 1.45 -4.33 -7.10
C ILE A 127 0.84 -4.14 -8.49
N LYS A 128 -0.48 -4.05 -8.56
CA LYS A 128 -1.21 -3.95 -9.82
C LYS A 128 -1.49 -2.53 -10.27
N PHE A 129 -1.03 -1.55 -9.53
CA PHE A 129 -1.36 -0.16 -9.81
C PHE A 129 -0.98 0.26 -11.22
N PHE A 130 0.22 -0.09 -11.65
CA PHE A 130 0.72 0.27 -12.97
C PHE A 130 -0.08 -0.43 -14.07
N GLU A 131 -0.36 -1.71 -13.91
CA GLU A 131 -1.16 -2.47 -14.87
C GLU A 131 -2.55 -1.86 -15.04
N LYS A 132 -3.19 -1.54 -13.93
CA LYS A 132 -4.53 -0.98 -13.94
C LYS A 132 -4.57 0.37 -14.65
N ARG A 133 -3.53 1.19 -14.46
CA ARG A 133 -3.44 2.47 -15.18
C ARG A 133 -3.28 2.26 -16.66
N ASN A 134 -2.49 1.29 -17.06
CA ASN A 134 -2.31 0.97 -18.47
C ASN A 134 -3.62 0.50 -19.11
N GLU A 135 -4.40 -0.27 -18.38
CA GLU A 135 -5.70 -0.72 -18.83
C GLU A 135 -6.66 0.45 -19.02
N LYS A 136 -6.60 1.43 -18.13
CA LYS A 136 -7.47 2.60 -18.18
C LYS A 136 -7.06 3.60 -19.26
N THR A 137 -5.84 3.51 -19.73
CA THR A 137 -5.29 4.42 -20.72
C THR A 137 -5.08 3.66 -22.02
N PRO A 138 -6.15 3.40 -22.78
CA PRO A 138 -6.02 2.64 -24.02
C PRO A 138 -5.20 3.41 -25.03
N PRO A 139 -4.45 2.73 -25.80
CA PRO A 139 -3.61 3.36 -26.79
C PRO A 139 -4.40 4.06 -27.84
N PHE A 140 -5.38 4.09 -27.77
CA PHE A 140 -6.17 4.72 -28.61
C PHE A 140 -7.21 5.22 -28.23
N PRO A 141 -7.46 5.66 -28.12
CA PRO A 141 -8.48 5.82 -27.50
C PRO A 141 -9.51 5.23 -27.94
N ASP A 142 -9.47 4.79 -27.78
CA ASP A 142 -9.99 4.30 -28.15
C ASP A 142 -10.49 4.16 -28.44
N ALA A 143 -10.19 4.57 -28.64
CA ALA A 143 -10.71 4.46 -29.11
C ALA A 143 -11.35 3.66 -29.23
N GLY A 144 -11.51 3.61 -29.58
CA GLY A 144 -12.20 2.72 -29.67
C GLY A 144 -12.12 1.69 -28.90
N ARG A 145 -11.78 1.61 -28.51
CA ARG A 145 -11.71 0.67 -27.93
C ARG A 145 -12.55 0.56 -27.01
N THR A 146 -12.95 0.56 -26.85
CA THR A 146 -13.53 0.45 -26.19
C THR A 146 -13.84 -0.41 -25.61
N SER A 147 -13.69 -0.86 -25.53
CA SER A 147 -13.82 -1.75 -25.20
C SER A 147 -13.37 -2.07 -24.37
N PHE A 148 -13.16 -1.83 -24.17
CA PHE A 148 -12.70 -2.12 -23.84
C PHE A 148 -13.14 -2.02 -23.42
#